data_f94ff055aa1c904fde48b941d444c7cb
#
_entry.id   f94ff055aa1c904fde48b941d444c7cb
#
_cell.length_a   1.000
_cell.length_b   1.000
_cell.length_c   1.000
_cell.angle_alpha   90.00
_cell.angle_beta   90.00
_cell.angle_gamma   90.00
#
_symmetry.space_group_name_H-M   'P 1'
#
loop_
_entity.id
_entity.type
_entity.pdbx_description
1 polymer ?
#
loop_
_entity_poly.entity_id
_entity_poly.type
_entity_poly.pdbx_seq_one_letter_code
_entity_poly.pdbx_strand_id
1 'polypeptide(L)'
;ANFINSLSGFKSLSLIGTVNGKGVSNLAVFSNIVHLGADPALIGFINRPLSAAPHTIQNIQETGFYTVNLVTESMYMQAHQTSAKYPDGVSEFEMTGLTEEFKEGCIAPFVAESPIQYVLKFEQVMPIELNNTFLVIGSLQSAYVPVEIQEEDGFLDLAKAGILTSLGTSGYYKTEKINTLPYAKVN
;
A
#
# COMPACT_ATOMS: atom_id res chain seq x y z
N ALA A 1 -8.60 10.51 -19.16
CA ALA A 1 -8.21 9.80 -17.93
C ALA A 1 -6.75 10.12 -17.53
N ASN A 2 -5.77 9.90 -18.41
CA ASN A 2 -4.34 10.04 -18.07
C ASN A 2 -3.95 11.44 -17.56
N PHE A 3 -4.46 12.49 -18.18
CA PHE A 3 -4.23 13.88 -17.75
C PHE A 3 -4.68 14.08 -16.28
N ILE A 4 -5.90 13.69 -15.93
CA ILE A 4 -6.44 13.84 -14.57
C ILE A 4 -5.64 12.99 -13.58
N ASN A 5 -5.31 11.73 -13.95
CA ASN A 5 -4.53 10.85 -13.09
C ASN A 5 -3.12 11.35 -12.79
N SER A 6 -2.58 12.22 -13.66
CA SER A 6 -1.24 12.81 -13.48
C SER A 6 -1.25 14.13 -12.71
N LEU A 7 -2.38 14.87 -12.72
CA LEU A 7 -2.46 16.20 -12.08
C LEU A 7 -2.23 16.18 -10.58
N SER A 8 -2.58 15.07 -9.90
CA SER A 8 -2.38 14.93 -8.46
C SER A 8 -0.92 14.76 -8.04
N GLY A 9 0.01 14.72 -9.01
CA GLY A 9 1.44 14.58 -8.77
C GLY A 9 1.86 13.16 -8.43
N PHE A 10 3.07 13.00 -7.90
CA PHE A 10 3.60 11.72 -7.47
C PHE A 10 2.80 11.15 -6.30
N LYS A 11 2.61 9.84 -6.34
CA LYS A 11 1.82 9.09 -5.36
C LYS A 11 2.67 7.98 -4.77
N SER A 12 2.25 7.50 -3.60
CA SER A 12 2.78 6.25 -3.04
C SER A 12 2.63 5.09 -4.02
N LEU A 13 3.45 4.08 -3.86
CA LEU A 13 3.33 2.81 -4.59
C LEU A 13 3.46 1.67 -3.61
N SER A 14 2.40 0.90 -3.44
CA SER A 14 2.34 -0.18 -2.46
C SER A 14 1.54 -1.36 -2.98
N LEU A 15 1.83 -2.53 -2.44
CA LEU A 15 1.03 -3.74 -2.59
C LEU A 15 0.24 -3.95 -1.29
N ILE A 16 -1.06 -4.12 -1.41
CA ILE A 16 -1.92 -4.47 -0.27
C ILE A 16 -2.19 -5.97 -0.33
N GLY A 17 -1.75 -6.67 0.72
CA GLY A 17 -2.01 -8.09 0.93
C GLY A 17 -3.24 -8.30 1.81
N THR A 18 -4.15 -9.16 1.38
CA THR A 18 -5.37 -9.52 2.10
C THR A 18 -5.63 -11.02 1.98
N VAL A 19 -6.49 -11.54 2.83
CA VAL A 19 -6.97 -12.92 2.77
C VAL A 19 -8.47 -12.93 2.99
N ASN A 20 -9.18 -13.80 2.29
CA ASN A 20 -10.61 -13.99 2.53
C ASN A 20 -10.87 -14.99 3.68
N GLY A 21 -12.11 -15.13 4.09
CA GLY A 21 -12.50 -16.06 5.17
C GLY A 21 -12.27 -17.54 4.87
N LYS A 22 -11.91 -17.89 3.63
CA LYS A 22 -11.52 -19.26 3.23
C LYS A 22 -10.00 -19.47 3.20
N GLY A 23 -9.22 -18.44 3.54
CA GLY A 23 -7.77 -18.50 3.54
C GLY A 23 -7.12 -18.29 2.16
N VAL A 24 -7.87 -17.78 1.18
CA VAL A 24 -7.32 -17.44 -0.15
C VAL A 24 -6.72 -16.05 -0.12
N SER A 25 -5.45 -15.94 -0.43
CA SER A 25 -4.70 -14.69 -0.47
C SER A 25 -5.00 -13.89 -1.73
N ASN A 26 -5.00 -12.57 -1.59
CA ASN A 26 -5.12 -11.62 -2.67
C ASN A 26 -4.05 -10.54 -2.51
N LEU A 27 -3.46 -10.11 -3.61
CA LEU A 27 -2.45 -9.06 -3.65
C LEU A 27 -2.80 -8.04 -4.73
N ALA A 28 -2.86 -6.77 -4.38
CA ALA A 28 -3.22 -5.73 -5.33
C ALA A 28 -2.35 -4.47 -5.17
N VAL A 29 -1.93 -3.88 -6.30
CA VAL A 29 -1.18 -2.63 -6.32
C VAL A 29 -2.08 -1.43 -6.10
N PHE A 30 -1.66 -0.54 -5.21
CA PHE A 30 -2.31 0.73 -4.90
C PHE A 30 -1.32 1.89 -4.96
N SER A 31 -1.78 3.01 -5.48
CA SER A 31 -1.01 4.26 -5.58
C SER A 31 -1.62 5.41 -4.79
N ASN A 32 -2.58 5.14 -3.94
CA ASN A 32 -3.31 6.17 -3.19
C ASN A 32 -3.34 5.84 -1.69
N ILE A 33 -2.17 5.54 -1.11
CA ILE A 33 -2.01 5.44 0.34
C ILE A 33 -1.85 6.85 0.89
N VAL A 34 -2.60 7.18 1.95
CA VAL A 34 -2.61 8.52 2.55
C VAL A 34 -2.43 8.44 4.06
N HIS A 35 -1.53 9.28 4.58
CA HIS A 35 -1.39 9.51 6.02
C HIS A 35 -2.58 10.32 6.54
N LEU A 36 -3.24 9.84 7.59
CA LEU A 36 -4.42 10.50 8.19
C LEU A 36 -4.11 11.07 9.57
N GLY A 37 -3.21 10.47 10.33
CA GLY A 37 -2.84 10.95 11.66
C GLY A 37 -1.77 10.07 12.30
N ALA A 38 -1.08 10.63 13.31
CA ALA A 38 -0.03 9.94 14.06
C ALA A 38 -0.49 9.45 15.44
N ASP A 39 -1.51 10.08 16.02
CA ASP A 39 -2.07 9.69 17.31
C ASP A 39 -3.61 9.86 17.30
N PRO A 40 -4.37 8.78 17.11
CA PRO A 40 -3.91 7.43 16.78
C PRO A 40 -3.26 7.35 15.40
N ALA A 41 -2.36 6.37 15.21
CA ALA A 41 -1.68 6.15 13.95
C ALA A 41 -2.64 5.57 12.90
N LEU A 42 -3.14 6.42 12.02
CA LEU A 42 -4.13 6.09 10.99
C LEU A 42 -3.57 6.30 9.59
N ILE A 43 -3.80 5.30 8.75
CA ILE A 43 -3.44 5.31 7.33
C ILE A 43 -4.67 4.91 6.53
N GLY A 44 -4.92 5.63 5.44
CA GLY A 44 -6.01 5.32 4.52
C GLY A 44 -5.52 4.96 3.13
N PHE A 45 -6.40 4.38 2.33
CA PHE A 45 -6.20 4.23 0.90
C PHE A 45 -7.52 4.34 0.14
N ILE A 46 -7.44 4.69 -1.14
CA ILE A 46 -8.62 4.77 -2.01
C ILE A 46 -8.77 3.46 -2.77
N ASN A 47 -9.88 2.76 -2.51
CA ASN A 47 -10.32 1.62 -3.30
C ASN A 47 -11.19 2.09 -4.47
N ARG A 48 -10.94 1.55 -5.65
CA ARG A 48 -11.77 1.80 -6.85
C ARG A 48 -13.18 1.25 -6.64
N PRO A 49 -14.14 1.61 -7.53
CA PRO A 49 -15.49 1.04 -7.47
C PRO A 49 -15.47 -0.49 -7.39
N LEU A 50 -16.37 -1.09 -6.62
CA LEU A 50 -16.44 -2.55 -6.40
C LEU A 50 -16.60 -3.35 -7.69
N SER A 51 -17.21 -2.76 -8.73
CA SER A 51 -17.28 -3.36 -10.06
C SER A 51 -15.91 -3.56 -10.73
N ALA A 52 -14.89 -2.82 -10.28
CA ALA A 52 -13.54 -2.87 -10.84
C ALA A 52 -12.51 -3.53 -9.89
N ALA A 53 -12.69 -3.43 -8.56
CA ALA A 53 -11.76 -3.92 -7.57
C ALA A 53 -12.50 -4.33 -6.27
N PRO A 54 -13.24 -5.45 -6.26
CA PRO A 54 -14.03 -5.85 -5.09
C PRO A 54 -13.19 -6.55 -4.02
N HIS A 55 -12.22 -7.38 -4.38
CA HIS A 55 -11.64 -8.40 -3.51
C HIS A 55 -10.92 -7.81 -2.31
N THR A 56 -10.08 -6.79 -2.50
CA THR A 56 -9.30 -6.19 -1.40
C THR A 56 -10.21 -5.68 -0.28
N ILE A 57 -11.19 -4.87 -0.61
CA ILE A 57 -12.08 -4.28 0.41
C ILE A 57 -12.99 -5.33 1.05
N GLN A 58 -13.47 -6.31 0.29
CA GLN A 58 -14.29 -7.41 0.82
C GLN A 58 -13.47 -8.25 1.82
N ASN A 59 -12.27 -8.65 1.46
CA ASN A 59 -11.37 -9.40 2.34
C ASN A 59 -11.06 -8.63 3.62
N ILE A 60 -10.79 -7.33 3.52
CA ILE A 60 -10.51 -6.45 4.68
C ILE A 60 -11.71 -6.39 5.62
N GLN A 61 -12.92 -6.25 5.08
CA GLN A 61 -14.14 -6.23 5.89
C GLN A 61 -14.44 -7.59 6.54
N GLU A 62 -14.09 -8.69 5.86
CA GLU A 62 -14.32 -10.04 6.34
C GLU A 62 -13.32 -10.44 7.45
N THR A 63 -12.05 -10.10 7.30
CA THR A 63 -10.97 -10.56 8.19
C THR A 63 -10.46 -9.52 9.17
N GLY A 64 -10.71 -8.23 8.91
CA GLY A 64 -10.35 -7.12 9.78
C GLY A 64 -8.89 -6.67 9.69
N PHE A 65 -8.03 -7.34 8.90
CA PHE A 65 -6.60 -7.03 8.82
C PHE A 65 -6.10 -7.04 7.36
N TYR A 66 -5.09 -6.24 7.10
CA TYR A 66 -4.39 -6.22 5.83
C TYR A 66 -2.96 -5.73 5.98
N THR A 67 -2.11 -6.08 5.03
CA THR A 67 -0.73 -5.63 4.98
C THR A 67 -0.53 -4.58 3.90
N VAL A 68 0.42 -3.70 4.13
CA VAL A 68 0.92 -2.77 3.11
C VAL A 68 2.41 -3.03 2.94
N ASN A 69 2.83 -3.22 1.68
CA ASN A 69 4.19 -3.60 1.31
C ASN A 69 4.70 -2.60 0.27
N LEU A 70 5.74 -1.83 0.61
CA LEU A 70 6.25 -0.80 -0.28
C LEU A 70 7.06 -1.41 -1.42
N VAL A 71 6.97 -0.81 -2.60
CA VAL A 71 7.51 -1.38 -3.84
C VAL A 71 8.86 -0.77 -4.19
N THR A 72 9.82 -1.64 -4.51
CA THR A 72 11.16 -1.29 -4.99
C THR A 72 11.31 -1.53 -6.49
N GLU A 73 12.46 -1.08 -7.05
CA GLU A 73 12.79 -1.30 -8.45
C GLU A 73 12.90 -2.79 -8.83
N SER A 74 13.30 -3.65 -7.90
CA SER A 74 13.45 -5.09 -8.17
C SER A 74 12.12 -5.83 -8.36
N MET A 75 10.99 -5.25 -7.93
CA MET A 75 9.68 -5.92 -7.93
C MET A 75 8.56 -5.12 -8.61
N TYR A 76 8.84 -3.94 -9.18
CA TYR A 76 7.76 -3.06 -9.71
C TYR A 76 7.00 -3.66 -10.89
N MET A 77 7.65 -4.48 -11.72
CA MET A 77 6.97 -5.14 -12.84
C MET A 77 5.96 -6.18 -12.35
N GLN A 78 6.33 -6.98 -11.36
CA GLN A 78 5.42 -7.92 -10.71
C GLN A 78 4.29 -7.17 -9.97
N ALA A 79 4.63 -6.08 -9.26
CA ALA A 79 3.64 -5.23 -8.60
C ALA A 79 2.63 -4.67 -9.62
N HIS A 80 3.10 -4.16 -10.76
CA HIS A 80 2.22 -3.71 -11.84
C HIS A 80 1.31 -4.82 -12.34
N GLN A 81 1.84 -6.03 -12.50
CA GLN A 81 1.11 -7.19 -13.01
C GLN A 81 -0.03 -7.61 -12.07
N THR A 82 0.01 -7.31 -10.76
CA THR A 82 -1.11 -7.58 -9.84
C THR A 82 -2.38 -6.77 -10.20
N SER A 83 -2.27 -5.75 -11.04
CA SER A 83 -3.43 -4.97 -11.54
C SER A 83 -4.23 -5.67 -12.64
N ALA A 84 -3.74 -6.79 -13.16
CA ALA A 84 -4.47 -7.58 -14.15
C ALA A 84 -5.71 -8.23 -13.52
N LYS A 85 -6.72 -8.48 -14.35
CA LYS A 85 -7.94 -9.16 -13.88
C LYS A 85 -7.72 -10.67 -13.96
N TYR A 86 -7.44 -11.25 -12.82
CA TYR A 86 -7.37 -12.71 -12.69
C TYR A 86 -8.76 -13.29 -12.35
N PRO A 87 -9.02 -14.57 -12.70
CA PRO A 87 -10.24 -15.26 -12.29
C PRO A 87 -10.37 -15.37 -10.76
N ASP A 88 -11.58 -15.49 -10.25
CA ASP A 88 -11.83 -15.74 -8.84
C ASP A 88 -11.09 -16.99 -8.34
N GLY A 89 -10.47 -16.87 -7.17
CA GLY A 89 -9.70 -17.96 -6.55
C GLY A 89 -8.27 -18.12 -7.04
N VAL A 90 -7.83 -17.28 -7.98
CA VAL A 90 -6.43 -17.22 -8.42
C VAL A 90 -5.70 -16.15 -7.63
N SER A 91 -4.63 -16.53 -6.95
CA SER A 91 -3.79 -15.58 -6.19
C SER A 91 -2.82 -14.85 -7.11
N GLU A 92 -2.73 -13.53 -6.96
CA GLU A 92 -1.75 -12.70 -7.67
C GLU A 92 -0.31 -13.08 -7.29
N PHE A 93 -0.07 -13.61 -6.10
CA PHE A 93 1.26 -14.14 -5.72
C PHE A 93 1.73 -15.23 -6.68
N GLU A 94 0.88 -16.21 -6.96
CA GLU A 94 1.21 -17.30 -7.90
C GLU A 94 1.46 -16.77 -9.32
N MET A 95 0.64 -15.81 -9.75
CA MET A 95 0.67 -15.31 -11.12
C MET A 95 1.81 -14.34 -11.40
N THR A 96 2.32 -13.67 -10.38
CA THR A 96 3.38 -12.66 -10.54
C THR A 96 4.75 -13.13 -10.09
N GLY A 97 4.81 -14.25 -9.37
CA GLY A 97 6.05 -14.80 -8.81
C GLY A 97 6.58 -14.01 -7.60
N LEU A 98 5.76 -13.13 -7.01
CA LEU A 98 6.07 -12.54 -5.71
C LEU A 98 5.88 -13.56 -4.60
N THR A 99 6.78 -13.56 -3.62
CA THR A 99 6.77 -14.54 -2.54
C THR A 99 5.83 -14.14 -1.42
N GLU A 100 4.86 -15.00 -1.16
CA GLU A 100 3.94 -14.85 -0.04
C GLU A 100 4.65 -15.18 1.27
N GLU A 101 4.52 -14.32 2.26
CA GLU A 101 5.08 -14.50 3.60
C GLU A 101 4.00 -14.24 4.66
N PHE A 102 3.94 -15.09 5.69
CA PHE A 102 3.10 -14.85 6.86
C PHE A 102 3.96 -14.60 8.09
N LYS A 103 3.55 -13.65 8.93
CA LYS A 103 4.20 -13.32 10.19
C LYS A 103 3.25 -13.57 11.36
N GLU A 104 3.81 -13.96 12.50
CA GLU A 104 3.04 -14.20 13.72
C GLU A 104 2.16 -12.98 14.08
N GLY A 105 0.91 -13.25 14.44
CA GLY A 105 -0.06 -12.23 14.83
C GLY A 105 -0.76 -11.51 13.67
N CYS A 106 -0.48 -11.87 12.41
CA CYS A 106 -1.16 -11.31 11.25
C CYS A 106 -1.71 -12.41 10.33
N ILE A 107 -3.02 -12.37 10.08
CA ILE A 107 -3.67 -13.32 9.16
C ILE A 107 -3.42 -12.99 7.70
N ALA A 108 -3.18 -11.72 7.37
CA ALA A 108 -2.97 -11.24 6.01
C ALA A 108 -1.53 -11.48 5.55
N PRO A 109 -1.30 -11.81 4.25
CA PRO A 109 0.02 -12.09 3.71
C PRO A 109 0.84 -10.81 3.51
N PHE A 110 2.15 -10.94 3.66
CA PHE A 110 3.16 -9.97 3.28
C PHE A 110 3.80 -10.36 1.94
N VAL A 111 4.49 -9.42 1.32
CA VAL A 111 5.36 -9.65 0.17
C VAL A 111 6.80 -9.73 0.67
N ALA A 112 7.43 -10.90 0.61
CA ALA A 112 8.76 -11.13 1.17
C ALA A 112 9.85 -10.23 0.57
N GLU A 113 9.71 -9.85 -0.70
CA GLU A 113 10.63 -8.97 -1.42
C GLU A 113 10.56 -7.50 -0.99
N SER A 114 9.49 -7.10 -0.27
CA SER A 114 9.33 -5.71 0.18
C SER A 114 10.19 -5.45 1.43
N PRO A 115 11.07 -4.44 1.39
CA PRO A 115 11.90 -4.11 2.56
C PRO A 115 11.13 -3.37 3.65
N ILE A 116 9.98 -2.78 3.33
CA ILE A 116 9.14 -2.04 4.28
C ILE A 116 7.72 -2.58 4.21
N GLN A 117 7.28 -3.14 5.32
CA GLN A 117 6.00 -3.81 5.46
C GLN A 117 5.31 -3.35 6.74
N TYR A 118 3.99 -3.19 6.71
CA TYR A 118 3.24 -2.92 7.94
C TYR A 118 1.84 -3.51 7.92
N VAL A 119 1.29 -3.72 9.10
CA VAL A 119 -0.05 -4.28 9.34
C VAL A 119 -1.00 -3.18 9.75
N LEU A 120 -2.14 -3.15 9.11
CA LEU A 120 -3.26 -2.28 9.46
C LEU A 120 -4.45 -3.13 9.91
N LYS A 121 -5.07 -2.71 11.01
CA LYS A 121 -6.39 -3.17 11.42
C LYS A 121 -7.44 -2.30 10.77
N PHE A 122 -8.45 -2.90 10.17
CA PHE A 122 -9.58 -2.18 9.58
C PHE A 122 -10.37 -1.43 10.65
N GLU A 123 -10.60 -0.14 10.45
CA GLU A 123 -11.39 0.69 11.35
C GLU A 123 -12.68 1.19 10.69
N GLN A 124 -12.59 1.68 9.45
CA GLN A 124 -13.74 2.31 8.79
C GLN A 124 -13.60 2.30 7.27
N VAL A 125 -14.73 2.27 6.58
CA VAL A 125 -14.84 2.57 5.15
C VAL A 125 -15.80 3.74 4.95
N MET A 126 -15.37 4.72 4.15
CA MET A 126 -16.17 5.90 3.80
C MET A 126 -16.43 5.90 2.28
N PRO A 127 -17.69 5.79 1.84
CA PRO A 127 -18.01 5.88 0.42
C PRO A 127 -17.83 7.31 -0.10
N ILE A 128 -17.28 7.43 -1.30
CA ILE A 128 -17.24 8.68 -2.08
C ILE A 128 -18.26 8.51 -3.20
N GLU A 129 -19.49 8.92 -2.92
CA GLU A 129 -20.66 8.65 -3.79
C GLU A 129 -20.54 9.26 -5.19
N LEU A 130 -19.80 10.38 -5.32
CA LEU A 130 -19.63 11.08 -6.59
C LEU A 130 -18.99 10.22 -7.69
N ASN A 131 -18.16 9.25 -7.33
CA ASN A 131 -17.46 8.37 -8.27
C ASN A 131 -17.46 6.90 -7.87
N ASN A 132 -18.21 6.55 -6.82
CA ASN A 132 -18.32 5.19 -6.27
C ASN A 132 -16.97 4.58 -5.82
N THR A 133 -16.03 5.41 -5.40
CA THR A 133 -14.79 4.95 -4.74
C THR A 133 -14.98 4.92 -3.23
N PHE A 134 -14.00 4.33 -2.52
CA PHE A 134 -14.07 4.18 -1.07
C PHE A 134 -12.75 4.59 -0.45
N LEU A 135 -12.80 5.41 0.59
CA LEU A 135 -11.68 5.61 1.50
C LEU A 135 -11.73 4.52 2.57
N VAL A 136 -10.75 3.64 2.57
CA VAL A 136 -10.58 2.60 3.61
C VAL A 136 -9.57 3.11 4.63
N ILE A 137 -9.93 3.08 5.91
CA ILE A 137 -9.10 3.57 7.02
C ILE A 137 -8.69 2.40 7.90
N GLY A 138 -7.40 2.34 8.21
CA GLY A 138 -6.84 1.37 9.14
C GLY A 138 -5.94 2.01 10.19
N SER A 139 -5.87 1.37 11.35
CA SER A 139 -4.94 1.72 12.42
C SER A 139 -3.69 0.85 12.37
N LEU A 140 -2.51 1.47 12.52
CA LEU A 140 -1.24 0.78 12.49
C LEU A 140 -1.09 -0.16 13.69
N GLN A 141 -0.79 -1.43 13.42
CA GLN A 141 -0.58 -2.45 14.45
C GLN A 141 0.91 -2.78 14.62
N SER A 142 1.63 -2.97 13.53
CA SER A 142 3.06 -3.24 13.52
C SER A 142 3.69 -2.79 12.21
N ALA A 143 4.99 -2.49 12.25
CA ALA A 143 5.78 -2.15 11.08
C ALA A 143 7.13 -2.88 11.13
N TYR A 144 7.58 -3.31 9.96
CA TYR A 144 8.87 -3.96 9.74
C TYR A 144 9.67 -3.09 8.77
N VAL A 145 10.74 -2.51 9.26
CA VAL A 145 11.58 -1.56 8.52
C VAL A 145 13.06 -1.87 8.74
N PRO A 146 13.92 -1.68 7.72
CA PRO A 146 15.36 -1.80 7.90
C PRO A 146 15.87 -0.73 8.87
N VAL A 147 16.71 -1.13 9.82
CA VAL A 147 17.25 -0.19 10.84
C VAL A 147 18.08 0.93 10.20
N GLU A 148 18.78 0.64 9.11
CA GLU A 148 19.67 1.57 8.41
C GLU A 148 18.99 2.74 7.72
N ILE A 149 17.65 2.68 7.51
CA ILE A 149 16.89 3.79 6.93
C ILE A 149 16.23 4.68 7.98
N GLN A 150 16.24 4.27 9.24
CA GLN A 150 15.65 5.03 10.34
C GLN A 150 16.66 6.02 10.88
N GLU A 151 16.32 7.30 10.88
CA GLU A 151 17.11 8.39 11.48
C GLU A 151 16.84 8.48 13.00
N GLU A 152 17.69 9.19 13.74
CA GLU A 152 17.62 9.28 15.21
C GLU A 152 16.29 9.85 15.73
N ASP A 153 15.65 10.72 14.95
CA ASP A 153 14.36 11.32 15.28
C ASP A 153 13.15 10.43 14.89
N GLY A 154 13.43 9.23 14.34
CA GLY A 154 12.40 8.28 13.87
C GLY A 154 11.98 8.46 12.41
N PHE A 155 12.52 9.46 11.68
CA PHE A 155 12.26 9.63 10.26
C PHE A 155 12.75 8.42 9.46
N LEU A 156 11.97 7.97 8.46
CA LEU A 156 12.35 6.88 7.57
C LEU A 156 12.76 7.43 6.20
N ASP A 157 14.03 7.29 5.84
CA ASP A 157 14.51 7.64 4.51
C ASP A 157 14.17 6.56 3.49
N LEU A 158 12.99 6.66 2.89
CA LEU A 158 12.48 5.67 1.93
C LEU A 158 13.32 5.61 0.65
N ALA A 159 14.00 6.70 0.28
CA ALA A 159 14.89 6.71 -0.88
C ALA A 159 16.10 5.77 -0.67
N LYS A 160 16.65 5.69 0.56
CA LYS A 160 17.69 4.72 0.90
C LYS A 160 17.23 3.27 0.77
N ALA A 161 15.96 2.98 1.01
CA ALA A 161 15.39 1.66 0.81
C ALA A 161 15.04 1.36 -0.66
N GLY A 162 15.26 2.30 -1.57
CA GLY A 162 14.93 2.15 -2.99
C GLY A 162 13.44 2.12 -3.29
N ILE A 163 12.61 2.71 -2.41
CA ILE A 163 11.16 2.76 -2.59
C ILE A 163 10.81 3.69 -3.76
N LEU A 164 9.94 3.20 -4.62
CA LEU A 164 9.47 3.92 -5.80
C LEU A 164 8.23 4.75 -5.50
N THR A 165 8.02 5.77 -6.33
CA THR A 165 6.74 6.49 -6.45
C THR A 165 6.10 6.19 -7.80
N SER A 166 4.81 6.49 -7.90
CA SER A 166 4.05 6.32 -9.14
C SER A 166 3.47 7.64 -9.63
N LEU A 167 3.23 7.74 -10.93
CA LEU A 167 2.51 8.85 -11.56
C LEU A 167 1.52 8.29 -12.58
N GLY A 168 0.31 8.83 -12.57
CA GLY A 168 -0.76 8.30 -13.41
C GLY A 168 -1.13 6.87 -13.01
N THR A 169 -1.31 5.99 -13.99
CA THR A 169 -1.68 4.58 -13.78
C THR A 169 -0.53 3.60 -14.03
N SER A 170 0.59 4.04 -14.63
CA SER A 170 1.65 3.14 -15.11
C SER A 170 3.04 3.76 -15.14
N GLY A 171 3.22 4.99 -14.64
CA GLY A 171 4.52 5.61 -14.51
C GLY A 171 5.16 5.27 -13.17
N TYR A 172 6.44 4.85 -13.18
CA TYR A 172 7.20 4.50 -11.99
C TYR A 172 8.47 5.33 -11.93
N TYR A 173 8.79 5.87 -10.75
CA TYR A 173 9.88 6.82 -10.57
C TYR A 173 10.71 6.48 -9.35
N LYS A 174 12.02 6.67 -9.45
CA LYS A 174 12.93 6.73 -8.30
C LYS A 174 12.80 8.07 -7.61
N THR A 175 13.04 8.09 -6.30
CA THR A 175 13.04 9.31 -5.50
C THR A 175 14.44 9.63 -5.02
N GLU A 176 14.69 10.93 -4.82
CA GLU A 176 15.91 11.44 -4.25
C GLU A 176 15.58 12.46 -3.17
N LYS A 177 16.18 12.32 -2.00
CA LYS A 177 16.04 13.28 -0.91
C LYS A 177 16.91 14.49 -1.19
N ILE A 178 16.30 15.67 -1.31
CA ILE A 178 17.04 16.91 -1.51
C ILE A 178 17.59 17.42 -0.18
N ASN A 179 16.75 17.54 0.86
CA ASN A 179 17.12 18.06 2.16
C ASN A 179 16.06 17.74 3.22
N THR A 180 16.42 17.90 4.49
CA THR A 180 15.51 18.00 5.63
C THR A 180 15.65 19.40 6.24
N LEU A 181 14.56 20.15 6.26
CA LEU A 181 14.55 21.51 6.82
C LEU A 181 14.03 21.47 8.26
N PRO A 182 14.54 22.37 9.14
CA PRO A 182 14.00 22.51 10.49
C PRO A 182 12.56 23.05 10.43
N TYR A 183 11.83 22.89 11.53
CA TYR A 183 10.49 23.45 11.66
C TYR A 183 10.49 24.96 11.41
N ALA A 184 9.62 25.42 10.51
CA ALA A 184 9.53 26.84 10.17
C ALA A 184 9.06 27.67 11.37
N LYS A 185 9.75 28.77 11.65
CA LYS A 185 9.39 29.72 12.70
C LYS A 185 8.98 31.04 12.07
N VAL A 186 8.04 31.72 12.74
CA VAL A 186 7.71 33.12 12.42
C VAL A 186 8.87 33.98 12.86
N ASN A 187 9.38 34.80 11.96
CA ASN A 187 10.46 35.80 12.25
C ASN A 187 9.88 37.01 12.98
#